data_38f6ac2d0308b993d3a50d925b07e621
#
_entry.id   38f6ac2d0308b993d3a50d925b07e621
#
_cell.length_a   1.000
_cell.length_b   1.000
_cell.length_c   1.000
_cell.angle_alpha   90.00
_cell.angle_beta   90.00
_cell.angle_gamma   90.00
#
_symmetry.space_group_name_H-M   'P 1'
#
loop_
_entity.id
_entity.type
_entity.pdbx_description
1 polymer ?
#
loop_
_entity_poly.entity_id
_entity_poly.type
_entity_poly.pdbx_seq_one_letter_code
_entity_poly.pdbx_strand_id
1 'polypeptide(L)'
;MKKILVINGPNLNILEKRESEYPKVRYKDLVAEIKSYAKTTGIKISVKQSNHEGEIIELIQKANKYDGIIINAAAYSHTSIAILDALKTFKKPIIEVHLTDIQKREEYRRFSYISEIATKTISGKGIDGYKGAIDEFKK
;
A
#
# COMPACT_ATOMS: atom_id res chain seq x y z
N MET A 1 -11.89 17.17 5.77
CA MET A 1 -11.73 15.70 5.75
C MET A 1 -10.63 15.32 4.80
N LYS A 2 -9.63 14.58 5.28
CA LYS A 2 -8.53 14.11 4.43
C LYS A 2 -9.01 13.02 3.48
N LYS A 3 -8.48 13.06 2.27
CA LYS A 3 -8.74 12.05 1.24
C LYS A 3 -7.46 11.27 0.99
N ILE A 4 -7.51 9.95 1.16
CA ILE A 4 -6.34 9.08 1.04
C ILE A 4 -6.60 8.06 -0.07
N LEU A 5 -5.59 7.84 -0.90
CA LEU A 5 -5.62 6.81 -1.93
C LEU A 5 -4.79 5.62 -1.47
N VAL A 6 -5.42 4.45 -1.43
CA VAL A 6 -4.71 3.18 -1.18
C VAL A 6 -4.47 2.51 -2.53
N ILE A 7 -3.23 2.18 -2.81
CA ILE A 7 -2.82 1.48 -4.04
C ILE A 7 -2.27 0.12 -3.66
N ASN A 8 -2.91 -0.92 -4.15
CA ASN A 8 -2.50 -2.31 -3.93
C ASN A 8 -1.97 -2.92 -5.23
N GLY A 9 -0.82 -3.56 -5.13
CA GLY A 9 -0.10 -4.09 -6.27
C GLY A 9 -0.47 -5.52 -6.65
N PRO A 10 0.40 -6.16 -7.44
CA PRO A 10 0.09 -7.44 -8.08
C PRO A 10 -0.16 -8.55 -7.08
N ASN A 11 -1.07 -9.43 -7.44
CA ASN A 11 -1.44 -10.63 -6.71
C ASN A 11 -2.22 -10.39 -5.40
N LEU A 12 -2.43 -9.12 -5.00
CA LEU A 12 -3.27 -8.84 -3.84
C LEU A 12 -4.74 -9.16 -4.11
N ASN A 13 -5.14 -9.13 -5.38
CA ASN A 13 -6.50 -9.52 -5.78
C ASN A 13 -6.78 -11.02 -5.58
N ILE A 14 -5.74 -11.83 -5.36
CA ILE A 14 -5.87 -13.26 -5.06
C ILE A 14 -5.19 -13.63 -3.75
N LEU A 15 -5.24 -12.72 -2.79
CA LEU A 15 -4.51 -12.84 -1.52
C LEU A 15 -4.76 -14.17 -0.81
N GLU A 16 -5.99 -14.69 -0.84
CA GLU A 16 -6.33 -15.96 -0.20
C GLU A 16 -5.60 -17.16 -0.80
N LYS A 17 -5.04 -17.01 -2.01
CA LYS A 17 -4.30 -18.07 -2.71
C LYS A 17 -2.79 -18.00 -2.49
N ARG A 18 -2.34 -17.01 -1.71
CA ARG A 18 -0.90 -16.81 -1.48
C ARG A 18 -0.38 -17.79 -0.43
N GLU A 19 0.95 -17.82 -0.33
CA GLU A 19 1.69 -18.70 0.59
C GLU A 19 1.32 -18.41 2.06
N SER A 20 1.74 -19.31 2.96
CA SER A 20 1.35 -19.24 4.37
C SER A 20 1.79 -17.97 5.11
N GLU A 21 2.79 -17.25 4.58
CA GLU A 21 3.24 -15.99 5.16
C GLU A 21 2.19 -14.88 5.08
N TYR A 22 1.24 -15.02 4.14
CA TYR A 22 0.21 -14.00 3.91
C TYR A 22 -1.06 -14.33 4.69
N PRO A 23 -1.81 -13.29 5.13
CA PRO A 23 -3.10 -13.54 5.78
C PRO A 23 -4.07 -14.23 4.82
N LYS A 24 -4.86 -15.17 5.35
CA LYS A 24 -5.81 -15.97 4.55
C LYS A 24 -7.16 -15.28 4.47
N VAL A 25 -7.18 -14.09 3.88
CA VAL A 25 -8.40 -13.33 3.66
C VAL A 25 -8.55 -13.03 2.18
N ARG A 26 -9.79 -12.90 1.72
CA ARG A 26 -10.04 -12.50 0.34
C ARG A 26 -9.83 -11.00 0.21
N TYR A 27 -9.43 -10.56 -0.98
CA TYR A 27 -9.15 -9.15 -1.22
C TYR A 27 -10.37 -8.27 -0.91
N LYS A 28 -11.57 -8.72 -1.26
CA LYS A 28 -12.79 -7.93 -0.98
C LYS A 28 -12.98 -7.69 0.52
N ASP A 29 -12.58 -8.66 1.35
CA ASP A 29 -12.70 -8.54 2.80
C ASP A 29 -11.62 -7.61 3.35
N LEU A 30 -10.42 -7.63 2.77
CA LEU A 30 -9.38 -6.67 3.09
C LEU A 30 -9.84 -5.24 2.79
N VAL A 31 -10.44 -5.02 1.61
CA VAL A 31 -10.95 -3.70 1.23
C VAL A 31 -12.04 -3.24 2.18
N ALA A 32 -12.94 -4.15 2.57
CA ALA A 32 -14.03 -3.83 3.50
C ALA A 32 -13.45 -3.40 4.87
N GLU A 33 -12.42 -4.09 5.35
CA GLU A 33 -11.76 -3.76 6.62
C GLU A 33 -11.10 -2.37 6.55
N ILE A 34 -10.41 -2.09 5.45
CA ILE A 34 -9.76 -0.78 5.26
C ILE A 34 -10.80 0.33 5.28
N LYS A 35 -11.88 0.16 4.51
CA LYS A 35 -12.94 1.18 4.42
C LYS A 35 -13.67 1.37 5.74
N SER A 36 -13.95 0.27 6.43
CA SER A 36 -14.61 0.31 7.73
C SER A 36 -13.78 1.07 8.75
N TYR A 37 -12.48 0.76 8.81
CA TYR A 37 -11.59 1.45 9.73
C TYR A 37 -11.46 2.94 9.41
N ALA A 38 -11.30 3.28 8.13
CA ALA A 38 -11.19 4.68 7.71
C ALA A 38 -12.42 5.47 8.13
N LYS A 39 -13.60 4.85 8.03
CA LYS A 39 -14.84 5.50 8.42
C LYS A 39 -14.84 5.89 9.89
N THR A 40 -14.26 5.07 10.76
CA THR A 40 -14.19 5.39 12.19
C THR A 40 -13.26 6.56 12.49
N THR A 41 -12.32 6.85 11.58
CA THR A 41 -11.34 7.93 11.76
C THR A 41 -11.73 9.24 11.09
N GLY A 42 -12.82 9.25 10.33
CA GLY A 42 -13.24 10.42 9.57
C GLY A 42 -12.43 10.67 8.29
N ILE A 43 -11.62 9.69 7.87
CA ILE A 43 -10.82 9.80 6.64
C ILE A 43 -11.62 9.23 5.49
N LYS A 44 -11.66 9.96 4.37
CA LYS A 44 -12.26 9.48 3.13
C LYS A 44 -11.21 8.70 2.35
N ILE A 45 -11.52 7.46 2.01
CA ILE A 45 -10.52 6.58 1.42
C ILE A 45 -11.02 5.99 0.10
N SER A 46 -10.11 5.91 -0.88
CA SER A 46 -10.31 5.15 -2.11
C SER A 46 -9.30 4.03 -2.13
N VAL A 47 -9.74 2.84 -2.53
CA VAL A 47 -8.85 1.66 -2.59
C VAL A 47 -8.82 1.17 -4.02
N LYS A 48 -7.63 1.08 -4.60
CA LYS A 48 -7.40 0.60 -5.97
C LYS A 48 -6.40 -0.55 -5.94
N GLN A 49 -6.54 -1.45 -6.91
CA GLN A 49 -5.64 -2.58 -7.05
C GLN A 49 -5.32 -2.76 -8.53
N SER A 50 -4.07 -3.08 -8.84
CA SER A 50 -3.68 -3.45 -10.21
C SER A 50 -2.51 -4.39 -10.20
N ASN A 51 -2.51 -5.32 -11.15
CA ASN A 51 -1.36 -6.17 -11.43
C ASN A 51 -0.38 -5.53 -12.42
N HIS A 52 -0.75 -4.38 -12.98
CA HIS A 52 0.01 -3.73 -14.05
C HIS A 52 0.81 -2.56 -13.51
N GLU A 53 2.12 -2.61 -13.71
CA GLU A 53 3.02 -1.56 -13.26
C GLU A 53 2.62 -0.19 -13.80
N GLY A 54 2.30 -0.13 -15.11
CA GLY A 54 1.90 1.12 -15.75
C GLY A 54 0.62 1.71 -15.17
N GLU A 55 -0.35 0.86 -14.82
CA GLU A 55 -1.58 1.33 -14.19
C GLU A 55 -1.32 1.92 -12.81
N ILE A 56 -0.42 1.29 -12.05
CA ILE A 56 -0.03 1.80 -10.73
C ILE A 56 0.62 3.17 -10.88
N ILE A 57 1.51 3.32 -11.85
CA ILE A 57 2.17 4.59 -12.15
C ILE A 57 1.13 5.66 -12.49
N GLU A 58 0.15 5.34 -13.33
CA GLU A 58 -0.89 6.29 -13.72
C GLU A 58 -1.79 6.68 -12.55
N LEU A 59 -2.10 5.74 -11.64
CA LEU A 59 -2.83 6.07 -10.42
C LEU A 59 -2.08 7.11 -9.58
N ILE A 60 -0.76 6.94 -9.45
CA ILE A 60 0.08 7.88 -8.72
C ILE A 60 0.09 9.24 -9.40
N GLN A 61 0.22 9.27 -10.74
CA GLN A 61 0.26 10.50 -11.51
C GLN A 61 -1.05 11.30 -11.38
N LYS A 62 -2.16 10.62 -11.15
CA LYS A 62 -3.50 11.24 -11.03
C LYS A 62 -3.91 11.49 -9.59
N ALA A 63 -3.01 11.32 -8.63
CA ALA A 63 -3.34 11.38 -7.21
C ALA A 63 -3.32 12.79 -6.62
N ASN A 64 -3.23 13.83 -7.41
CA ASN A 64 -3.10 15.22 -6.93
C ASN A 64 -4.24 15.66 -6.00
N LYS A 65 -5.43 15.13 -6.18
CA LYS A 65 -6.58 15.47 -5.34
C LYS A 65 -6.55 14.81 -3.96
N TYR A 66 -5.67 13.85 -3.76
CA TYR A 66 -5.55 13.17 -2.47
C TYR A 66 -4.55 13.88 -1.58
N ASP A 67 -4.73 13.73 -0.28
CA ASP A 67 -3.85 14.31 0.72
C ASP A 67 -2.69 13.39 1.08
N GLY A 68 -2.77 12.14 0.66
CA GLY A 68 -1.71 11.16 0.88
C GLY A 68 -1.99 9.88 0.14
N ILE A 69 -0.96 9.02 0.07
CA ILE A 69 -1.01 7.70 -0.54
C ILE A 69 -0.59 6.66 0.49
N ILE A 70 -1.35 5.57 0.57
CA ILE A 70 -0.92 4.34 1.24
C ILE A 70 -0.66 3.34 0.11
N ILE A 71 0.55 2.82 0.02
CA ILE A 71 0.91 1.93 -1.07
C ILE A 71 1.48 0.61 -0.56
N ASN A 72 0.90 -0.49 -1.05
CA ASN A 72 1.46 -1.83 -0.95
C ASN A 72 1.71 -2.29 -2.38
N ALA A 73 2.89 -2.01 -2.89
CA ALA A 73 3.23 -2.32 -4.28
C ALA A 73 3.53 -3.81 -4.49
N ALA A 74 3.45 -4.60 -3.42
CA ALA A 74 3.72 -6.05 -3.46
C ALA A 74 5.10 -6.31 -4.08
N ALA A 75 5.22 -7.25 -5.03
CA ALA A 75 6.52 -7.59 -5.60
C ALA A 75 7.19 -6.43 -6.34
N TYR A 76 6.42 -5.47 -6.83
CA TYR A 76 7.01 -4.31 -7.49
C TYR A 76 7.83 -3.43 -6.53
N SER A 77 7.64 -3.57 -5.22
CA SER A 77 8.49 -2.88 -4.24
C SER A 77 9.96 -3.25 -4.40
N HIS A 78 10.23 -4.46 -4.86
CA HIS A 78 11.57 -5.01 -4.96
C HIS A 78 12.19 -4.83 -6.35
N THR A 79 11.43 -4.37 -7.32
CA THR A 79 11.87 -4.36 -8.72
C THR A 79 11.62 -3.05 -9.46
N SER A 80 10.63 -2.25 -9.03
CA SER A 80 10.17 -1.13 -9.85
C SER A 80 10.76 0.20 -9.43
N ILE A 81 11.81 0.59 -10.10
CA ILE A 81 12.33 1.97 -10.02
C ILE A 81 11.31 2.93 -10.64
N ALA A 82 10.56 2.46 -11.65
CA ALA A 82 9.56 3.31 -12.31
C ALA A 82 8.45 3.75 -11.35
N ILE A 83 7.99 2.85 -10.46
CA ILE A 83 7.02 3.24 -9.44
C ILE A 83 7.65 4.22 -8.43
N LEU A 84 8.90 3.96 -8.02
CA LEU A 84 9.62 4.89 -7.15
C LEU A 84 9.66 6.29 -7.78
N ASP A 85 10.01 6.36 -9.06
CA ASP A 85 10.10 7.64 -9.77
C ASP A 85 8.76 8.36 -9.80
N ALA A 86 7.67 7.63 -10.04
CA ALA A 86 6.33 8.20 -10.01
C ALA A 86 6.01 8.77 -8.62
N LEU A 87 6.31 8.00 -7.56
CA LEU A 87 6.06 8.44 -6.18
C LEU A 87 6.85 9.70 -5.82
N LYS A 88 8.04 9.87 -6.40
CA LYS A 88 8.83 11.09 -6.17
C LYS A 88 8.15 12.35 -6.69
N THR A 89 7.21 12.22 -7.62
CA THR A 89 6.45 13.37 -8.13
C THR A 89 5.27 13.74 -7.23
N PHE A 90 4.88 12.86 -6.32
CA PHE A 90 3.80 13.13 -5.38
C PHE A 90 4.40 13.76 -4.12
N LYS A 91 4.06 15.02 -3.86
CA LYS A 91 4.75 15.83 -2.84
C LYS A 91 4.08 15.80 -1.46
N LYS A 92 3.16 14.88 -1.24
CA LYS A 92 2.47 14.72 0.04
C LYS A 92 2.87 13.40 0.67
N PRO A 93 2.47 13.13 1.94
CA PRO A 93 2.92 11.92 2.63
C PRO A 93 2.55 10.62 1.92
N ILE A 94 3.50 9.70 1.92
CA ILE A 94 3.34 8.35 1.37
C ILE A 94 3.69 7.37 2.49
N ILE A 95 2.75 6.48 2.80
CA ILE A 95 2.98 5.41 3.78
C ILE A 95 3.07 4.09 3.02
N GLU A 96 4.19 3.39 3.19
CA GLU A 96 4.39 2.09 2.56
C GLU A 96 3.92 0.99 3.51
N VAL A 97 3.18 0.01 2.96
CA VAL A 97 2.68 -1.13 3.74
C VAL A 97 3.12 -2.43 3.09
N HIS A 98 3.59 -3.35 3.90
CA HIS A 98 3.84 -4.74 3.53
C HIS A 98 3.10 -5.64 4.51
N LEU A 99 2.33 -6.61 3.99
CA LEU A 99 1.58 -7.55 4.84
C LEU A 99 2.50 -8.46 5.63
N THR A 100 3.59 -8.91 4.99
CA THR A 100 4.60 -9.76 5.64
C THR A 100 5.76 -8.90 6.15
N ASP A 101 6.53 -9.46 7.08
CA ASP A 101 7.79 -8.84 7.49
C ASP A 101 8.83 -9.16 6.42
N ILE A 102 9.12 -8.22 5.53
CA ILE A 102 10.00 -8.46 4.39
C ILE A 102 11.44 -8.75 4.81
N GLN A 103 11.84 -8.33 6.00
CA GLN A 103 13.20 -8.63 6.50
C GLN A 103 13.35 -10.11 6.87
N LYS A 104 12.24 -10.82 7.08
CA LYS A 104 12.23 -12.25 7.39
C LYS A 104 11.94 -13.11 6.16
N ARG A 105 11.92 -12.52 4.98
CA ARG A 105 11.64 -13.21 3.73
C ARG A 105 12.93 -13.52 2.99
N GLU A 106 12.77 -14.07 1.78
CA GLU A 106 13.91 -14.35 0.89
C GLU A 106 14.68 -13.05 0.62
N GLU A 107 15.97 -13.17 0.39
CA GLU A 107 16.85 -12.00 0.23
C GLU A 107 16.33 -11.01 -0.78
N TYR A 108 15.81 -11.49 -1.93
CA TYR A 108 15.31 -10.60 -2.98
C TYR A 108 14.04 -9.84 -2.58
N ARG A 109 13.41 -10.14 -1.43
CA ARG A 109 12.25 -9.43 -0.90
C ARG A 109 12.57 -8.46 0.22
N ARG A 110 13.82 -8.42 0.67
CA ARG A 110 14.20 -7.62 1.85
C ARG A 110 14.41 -6.16 1.53
N PHE A 111 14.68 -5.83 0.27
CA PHE A 111 14.89 -4.45 -0.17
C PHE A 111 13.63 -3.90 -0.83
N SER A 112 13.24 -2.67 -0.47
CA SER A 112 12.14 -1.96 -1.13
C SER A 112 12.63 -0.62 -1.63
N TYR A 113 12.49 -0.38 -2.93
CA TYR A 113 12.77 0.94 -3.52
C TYR A 113 11.86 2.02 -2.94
N ILE A 114 10.61 1.66 -2.59
CA ILE A 114 9.62 2.62 -2.10
C ILE A 114 10.02 3.18 -0.75
N SER A 115 10.73 2.39 0.08
CA SER A 115 11.17 2.83 1.41
C SER A 115 12.07 4.06 1.34
N GLU A 116 12.75 4.29 0.21
CA GLU A 116 13.62 5.44 0.02
C GLU A 116 12.85 6.77 0.13
N ILE A 117 11.58 6.78 -0.30
CA ILE A 117 10.79 8.02 -0.37
C ILE A 117 9.59 8.00 0.58
N ALA A 118 9.21 6.85 1.13
CA ALA A 118 8.08 6.76 2.03
C ALA A 118 8.33 7.57 3.30
N THR A 119 7.30 8.27 3.75
CA THR A 119 7.32 8.97 5.04
C THR A 119 7.47 7.96 6.17
N LYS A 120 6.84 6.80 6.02
CA LYS A 120 6.91 5.71 6.98
C LYS A 120 6.65 4.39 6.27
N THR A 121 7.31 3.33 6.74
CA THR A 121 7.09 1.97 6.26
C THR A 121 6.55 1.13 7.41
N ILE A 122 5.46 0.40 7.16
CA ILE A 122 4.84 -0.52 8.11
C ILE A 122 4.91 -1.92 7.50
N SER A 123 5.52 -2.85 8.22
CA SER A 123 5.82 -4.18 7.70
C SER A 123 5.50 -5.25 8.74
N GLY A 124 4.97 -6.38 8.30
CA GLY A 124 4.76 -7.53 9.17
C GLY A 124 3.56 -7.47 10.10
N LYS A 125 2.62 -6.58 9.85
CA LYS A 125 1.42 -6.42 10.69
C LYS A 125 0.17 -7.02 10.07
N GLY A 126 0.31 -7.72 8.94
CA GLY A 126 -0.85 -8.23 8.22
C GLY A 126 -1.80 -7.09 7.84
N ILE A 127 -3.09 -7.36 7.95
CA ILE A 127 -4.13 -6.37 7.61
C ILE A 127 -4.03 -5.11 8.50
N ASP A 128 -3.59 -5.27 9.75
CA ASP A 128 -3.48 -4.14 10.68
C ASP A 128 -2.45 -3.10 10.23
N GLY A 129 -1.56 -3.48 9.31
CA GLY A 129 -0.63 -2.51 8.71
C GLY A 129 -1.35 -1.38 8.00
N TYR A 130 -2.46 -1.68 7.33
CA TYR A 130 -3.27 -0.64 6.67
C TYR A 130 -3.93 0.27 7.70
N LYS A 131 -4.39 -0.29 8.82
CA LYS A 131 -4.98 0.53 9.89
C LYS A 131 -3.95 1.46 10.50
N GLY A 132 -2.74 0.96 10.72
CA GLY A 132 -1.62 1.77 11.19
C GLY A 132 -1.28 2.90 10.22
N ALA A 133 -1.33 2.61 8.92
CA ALA A 133 -1.08 3.63 7.90
C ALA A 133 -2.16 4.73 7.91
N ILE A 134 -3.42 4.34 8.07
CA ILE A 134 -4.52 5.30 8.19
C ILE A 134 -4.32 6.18 9.43
N ASP A 135 -3.88 5.58 10.53
CA ASP A 135 -3.64 6.32 11.78
C ASP A 135 -2.59 7.42 11.60
N GLU A 136 -1.61 7.21 10.72
CA GLU A 136 -0.61 8.24 10.44
C GLU A 136 -1.22 9.51 9.84
N PHE A 137 -2.36 9.39 9.18
CA PHE A 137 -3.06 10.54 8.59
C PHE A 137 -4.06 11.21 9.52
N LYS A 138 -4.32 10.63 10.68
CA LYS A 138 -5.18 11.23 11.70
C LYS A 138 -4.51 12.42 12.39
N LYS A 139 -3.20 12.46 12.32
CA LYS A 139 -2.39 13.44 13.05
C LYS A 139 -2.44 14.84 12.38
#